data_3481b7b1fb1b28c75305b75ed59b00c0
#
_entry.id   3481b7b1fb1b28c75305b75ed59b00c0
#
_cell.length_a   1.000
_cell.length_b   1.000
_cell.length_c   1.000
_cell.angle_alpha   90.00
_cell.angle_beta   90.00
_cell.angle_gamma   90.00
#
_symmetry.space_group_name_H-M   'P 1'
#
loop_
_entity.id
_entity.type
_entity.pdbx_description
1 polymer ?
#
loop_
_entity_poly.entity_id
_entity_poly.type
_entity_poly.pdbx_seq_one_letter_code
_entity_poly.pdbx_strand_id
1 'polypeptide(L)'
;MPEQAPTQPDGLLCNTTQYTAESTVFFLQASFAVEEDIGELLIPVRRRGDVSEELMVVCHTQQGSATGTVPTSVLSYSDYISRPEEQASILRFDKDETEKHCRVVIIDDSLYEGEESFNVTLSMPVGGRLGPEYPTALIRILPDQDD
;
A
#
# COMPACT_ATOMS: atom_id res chain seq x y z
N MET A 1 -35.17 2.30 34.53
CA MET A 1 -34.41 2.38 34.49
C MET A 1 -34.03 2.33 34.06
N PRO A 2 -34.48 2.52 34.01
CA PRO A 2 -33.75 2.57 33.61
C PRO A 2 -33.43 2.31 32.78
N GLU A 3 -33.27 2.34 32.07
CA GLU A 3 -32.53 2.26 31.62
C GLU A 3 -31.91 2.19 30.93
N GLN A 4 -32.42 2.06 30.93
CA GLN A 4 -31.52 2.09 30.61
C GLN A 4 -30.82 1.93 29.96
N ALA A 5 -31.49 1.96 29.88
CA ALA A 5 -30.44 1.93 29.54
C ALA A 5 -30.04 1.58 28.91
N PRO A 6 -30.24 1.74 28.95
CA PRO A 6 -29.41 1.62 28.50
C PRO A 6 -29.12 1.27 27.93
N THR A 7 -29.24 1.19 27.74
CA THR A 7 -28.45 1.11 27.53
C THR A 7 -28.04 0.73 26.86
N GLN A 8 -28.20 0.57 26.73
CA GLN A 8 -27.40 0.32 26.49
C GLN A 8 -27.00 -0.16 26.04
N PRO A 9 -27.47 0.04 26.11
CA PRO A 9 -26.73 -0.28 26.00
C PRO A 9 -26.52 -0.66 25.67
N ASP A 10 -26.83 -0.73 25.60
CA ASP A 10 -26.02 -0.96 25.57
C ASP A 10 -25.69 -1.15 25.11
N GLY A 11 -26.32 -1.27 25.02
CA GLY A 11 -25.42 -1.33 25.08
C GLY A 11 -25.30 -1.43 24.46
N LEU A 12 -25.45 -1.47 24.23
CA LEU A 12 -24.68 -1.38 24.11
C LEU A 12 -24.26 -1.39 23.78
N LEU A 13 -24.52 -1.54 23.61
CA LEU A 13 -23.58 -1.41 23.67
C LEU A 13 -23.13 -1.47 23.27
N CYS A 14 -23.36 -1.53 23.18
CA CYS A 14 -22.43 -1.39 23.06
C CYS A 14 -22.04 -1.44 22.73
N ASN A 15 -22.11 -1.54 22.60
CA ASN A 15 -21.19 -1.39 22.38
C ASN A 15 -20.56 -1.17 22.00
N THR A 16 -20.75 -1.21 22.02
CA THR A 16 -19.86 -0.89 21.63
C THR A 16 -19.15 -0.94 21.48
N THR A 17 -18.99 -1.15 21.67
CA THR A 17 -18.20 -1.09 21.46
C THR A 17 -17.68 -1.30 21.26
N GLN A 18 -17.92 -1.40 21.96
CA GLN A 18 -17.21 -1.48 21.55
C GLN A 18 -16.81 -2.05 20.66
N TYR A 19 -16.63 -1.81 20.90
CA TYR A 19 -16.50 -2.30 19.60
C TYR A 19 -15.35 -1.67 18.81
N THR A 20 -14.33 -2.47 18.65
CA THR A 20 -13.16 -2.03 17.94
C THR A 20 -13.40 -2.02 16.45
N ALA A 21 -12.91 -1.00 15.79
CA ALA A 21 -12.90 -0.97 14.36
C ALA A 21 -12.03 -2.12 13.82
N GLU A 22 -12.47 -2.74 12.74
CA GLU A 22 -11.67 -3.76 12.11
C GLU A 22 -10.31 -3.23 11.69
N SER A 23 -9.34 -4.13 11.61
CA SER A 23 -8.02 -3.78 11.09
C SER A 23 -8.13 -3.45 9.60
N THR A 24 -7.64 -2.28 9.22
CA THR A 24 -7.66 -1.84 7.83
C THR A 24 -6.28 -1.37 7.41
N VAL A 25 -5.95 -1.55 6.13
CA VAL A 25 -4.68 -1.11 5.56
C VAL A 25 -4.95 -0.18 4.39
N PHE A 26 -4.04 0.78 4.19
CA PHE A 26 -4.20 1.80 3.15
C PHE A 26 -2.86 2.50 2.92
N PHE A 27 -2.73 3.13 1.75
CA PHE A 27 -1.61 4.03 1.50
C PHE A 27 -1.91 5.37 2.15
N LEU A 28 -0.87 6.11 2.49
CA LEU A 28 -1.05 7.43 3.13
C LEU A 28 -1.50 8.51 2.14
N GLN A 29 -1.21 8.31 0.85
CA GLN A 29 -1.53 9.29 -0.17
C GLN A 29 -2.03 8.57 -1.42
N ALA A 30 -2.81 9.30 -2.21
CA ALA A 30 -3.30 8.77 -3.47
C ALA A 30 -2.23 8.78 -4.56
N SER A 31 -1.18 9.58 -4.38
CA SER A 31 -0.16 9.79 -5.39
C SER A 31 1.17 10.12 -4.76
N PHE A 32 2.24 9.61 -5.36
CA PHE A 32 3.61 9.91 -4.96
C PHE A 32 4.40 10.29 -6.20
N ALA A 33 5.25 11.31 -6.08
CA ALA A 33 6.14 11.71 -7.17
C ALA A 33 7.57 11.41 -6.75
N VAL A 34 8.32 10.76 -7.63
CA VAL A 34 9.69 10.35 -7.34
C VAL A 34 10.59 10.69 -8.51
N GLU A 35 11.88 10.90 -8.23
CA GLU A 35 12.87 11.12 -9.26
C GLU A 35 13.29 9.77 -9.85
N GLU A 36 13.63 9.80 -11.12
CA GLU A 36 14.05 8.59 -11.83
C GLU A 36 15.25 7.91 -11.18
N ASP A 37 16.14 8.68 -10.56
CA ASP A 37 17.37 8.17 -9.97
C ASP A 37 17.23 7.79 -8.50
N ILE A 38 16.00 7.70 -7.99
CA ILE A 38 15.79 7.37 -6.58
C ILE A 38 16.33 5.99 -6.21
N GLY A 39 16.34 5.07 -7.15
CA GLY A 39 16.81 3.71 -6.93
C GLY A 39 15.74 2.85 -6.30
N GLU A 40 15.52 3.03 -5.00
CA GLU A 40 14.55 2.23 -4.26
C GLU A 40 13.49 3.14 -3.66
N LEU A 41 12.24 2.86 -3.99
CA LEU A 41 11.11 3.62 -3.48
C LEU A 41 10.44 2.82 -2.37
N LEU A 42 10.30 3.43 -1.19
CA LEU A 42 9.66 2.81 -0.04
C LEU A 42 8.32 3.51 0.18
N ILE A 43 7.24 2.84 -0.21
CA ILE A 43 5.90 3.42 -0.14
C ILE A 43 5.28 3.01 1.19
N PRO A 44 4.95 3.98 2.08
CA PRO A 44 4.40 3.61 3.39
C PRO A 44 2.99 3.06 3.25
N VAL A 45 2.76 1.93 3.93
CA VAL A 45 1.45 1.28 4.05
C VAL A 45 1.09 1.30 5.52
N ARG A 46 -0.03 1.87 5.85
CA ARG A 46 -0.45 2.06 7.24
C ARG A 46 -1.58 1.12 7.59
N ARG A 47 -1.53 0.63 8.82
CA ARG A 47 -2.59 -0.20 9.39
C ARG A 47 -3.28 0.59 10.50
N ARG A 48 -4.62 0.53 10.51
CA ARG A 48 -5.42 1.25 11.50
C ARG A 48 -6.49 0.30 12.05
N GLY A 49 -6.96 0.57 13.26
CA GLY A 49 -7.98 -0.24 13.91
C GLY A 49 -7.36 -1.26 14.82
N ASP A 50 -7.93 -2.45 14.85
CA ASP A 50 -7.48 -3.53 15.73
C ASP A 50 -6.12 -4.06 15.27
N VAL A 51 -5.11 -3.98 16.15
CA VAL A 51 -3.75 -4.45 15.85
C VAL A 51 -3.38 -5.66 16.70
N SER A 52 -4.36 -6.32 17.30
CA SER A 52 -4.10 -7.44 18.20
C SER A 52 -3.73 -8.73 17.48
N GLU A 53 -3.99 -8.80 16.18
CA GLU A 53 -3.70 -9.98 15.38
C GLU A 53 -2.84 -9.61 14.18
N GLU A 54 -2.25 -10.63 13.58
CA GLU A 54 -1.46 -10.46 12.36
C GLU A 54 -2.35 -10.07 11.19
N LEU A 55 -1.83 -9.25 10.28
CA LEU A 55 -2.51 -8.93 9.04
C LEU A 55 -1.55 -9.08 7.88
N MET A 56 -2.00 -9.67 6.79
CA MET A 56 -1.23 -9.78 5.57
C MET A 56 -1.99 -9.14 4.42
N VAL A 57 -1.26 -8.53 3.50
CA VAL A 57 -1.85 -7.92 2.32
C VAL A 57 -0.82 -7.98 1.19
N VAL A 58 -1.31 -8.11 -0.03
CA VAL A 58 -0.44 -8.11 -1.22
C VAL A 58 -0.30 -6.67 -1.70
N CYS A 59 0.94 -6.23 -1.91
CA CYS A 59 1.22 -4.93 -2.52
C CYS A 59 1.85 -5.20 -3.88
N HIS A 60 1.08 -4.94 -4.96
CA HIS A 60 1.53 -5.26 -6.31
C HIS A 60 1.44 -4.05 -7.21
N THR A 61 2.17 -4.10 -8.33
CA THR A 61 2.23 -3.00 -9.28
C THR A 61 1.39 -3.32 -10.51
N GLN A 62 0.91 -2.26 -11.16
CA GLN A 62 0.20 -2.35 -12.44
C GLN A 62 0.78 -1.31 -13.37
N GLN A 63 1.07 -1.70 -14.59
CA GLN A 63 1.65 -0.79 -15.57
C GLN A 63 0.69 0.32 -15.91
N GLY A 64 1.26 1.53 -16.09
CA GLY A 64 0.60 2.65 -16.69
C GLY A 64 1.39 3.05 -17.93
N SER A 65 1.82 4.30 -18.00
CA SER A 65 2.75 4.71 -19.03
C SER A 65 4.16 4.21 -18.74
N ALA A 66 4.49 3.99 -17.44
CA ALA A 66 5.76 3.38 -17.07
C ALA A 66 5.70 1.87 -17.29
N THR A 67 6.81 1.29 -17.74
CA THR A 67 6.90 -0.13 -18.08
C THR A 67 7.63 -0.89 -16.97
N GLY A 68 6.97 -1.95 -16.48
CA GLY A 68 7.57 -2.82 -15.46
C GLY A 68 8.25 -4.02 -16.09
N THR A 69 9.17 -4.61 -15.34
CA THR A 69 9.84 -5.83 -15.75
C THR A 69 9.85 -6.80 -14.59
N VAL A 70 9.82 -8.10 -14.90
CA VAL A 70 9.84 -9.13 -13.85
C VAL A 70 11.21 -9.16 -13.18
N PRO A 71 11.27 -9.49 -11.89
CA PRO A 71 12.54 -9.42 -11.16
C PRO A 71 13.63 -10.33 -11.70
N THR A 72 13.27 -11.44 -12.34
CA THR A 72 14.24 -12.41 -12.84
C THR A 72 14.76 -12.08 -14.22
N SER A 73 14.24 -11.03 -14.86
CA SER A 73 14.57 -10.71 -16.23
C SER A 73 14.53 -9.20 -16.46
N VAL A 74 15.31 -8.46 -15.65
CA VAL A 74 15.31 -7.00 -15.68
C VAL A 74 15.91 -6.51 -17.00
N LEU A 75 15.17 -5.64 -17.68
CA LEU A 75 15.58 -5.03 -18.92
C LEU A 75 15.99 -3.59 -18.65
N SER A 76 17.08 -3.15 -19.26
CA SER A 76 17.65 -1.84 -18.97
C SER A 76 16.76 -0.67 -19.40
N TYR A 77 15.81 -0.91 -20.29
CA TYR A 77 14.89 0.15 -20.74
C TYR A 77 13.55 0.13 -20.00
N SER A 78 13.39 -0.77 -19.02
CA SER A 78 12.20 -0.78 -18.19
C SER A 78 12.30 0.32 -17.15
N ASP A 79 11.16 0.77 -16.65
CA ASP A 79 11.09 1.88 -15.70
C ASP A 79 11.11 1.46 -14.25
N TYR A 80 10.67 0.25 -13.96
CA TYR A 80 10.65 -0.26 -12.58
C TYR A 80 10.60 -1.78 -12.61
N ILE A 81 10.90 -2.38 -11.44
CA ILE A 81 10.78 -3.83 -11.28
C ILE A 81 9.40 -4.12 -10.73
N SER A 82 8.64 -4.94 -11.45
CA SER A 82 7.26 -5.28 -11.09
C SER A 82 7.18 -6.06 -9.79
N ARG A 83 6.14 -5.78 -9.03
CA ARG A 83 5.74 -6.62 -7.89
C ARG A 83 4.49 -7.37 -8.34
N PRO A 84 4.57 -8.67 -8.60
CA PRO A 84 3.40 -9.42 -9.07
C PRO A 84 2.39 -9.63 -7.95
N GLU A 85 1.13 -9.87 -8.33
CA GLU A 85 0.08 -10.14 -7.34
C GLU A 85 0.17 -11.61 -6.92
N GLU A 86 1.16 -11.89 -6.09
CA GLU A 86 1.41 -13.25 -5.64
C GLU A 86 2.12 -13.23 -4.29
N GLN A 87 2.41 -14.41 -3.77
CA GLN A 87 2.96 -14.57 -2.43
C GLN A 87 4.25 -13.77 -2.19
N ALA A 88 5.07 -13.61 -3.22
CA ALA A 88 6.33 -12.87 -3.09
C ALA A 88 6.12 -11.39 -2.76
N SER A 89 4.91 -10.87 -2.98
CA SER A 89 4.59 -9.46 -2.79
C SER A 89 3.79 -9.19 -1.51
N ILE A 90 3.74 -10.16 -0.60
CA ILE A 90 2.97 -10.01 0.64
C ILE A 90 3.73 -9.11 1.62
N LEU A 91 2.98 -8.17 2.18
CA LEU A 91 3.44 -7.39 3.34
C LEU A 91 2.76 -7.97 4.56
N ARG A 92 3.54 -8.16 5.61
CA ARG A 92 3.04 -8.79 6.82
C ARG A 92 3.18 -7.83 7.99
N PHE A 93 2.05 -7.51 8.59
CA PHE A 93 1.99 -6.73 9.82
C PHE A 93 1.83 -7.71 10.97
N ASP A 94 2.84 -7.78 11.83
CA ASP A 94 2.73 -8.59 13.02
C ASP A 94 1.87 -7.87 14.05
N LYS A 95 1.56 -8.56 15.14
CA LYS A 95 0.81 -7.96 16.24
C LYS A 95 1.45 -6.63 16.63
N ASP A 96 0.63 -5.60 16.77
CA ASP A 96 1.01 -4.25 17.20
C ASP A 96 1.78 -3.45 16.15
N GLU A 97 2.05 -4.00 14.99
CA GLU A 97 2.70 -3.23 13.92
C GLU A 97 1.66 -2.44 13.14
N THR A 98 1.97 -1.18 12.87
CA THR A 98 1.04 -0.26 12.21
C THR A 98 1.57 0.28 10.90
N GLU A 99 2.84 0.03 10.57
CA GLU A 99 3.41 0.55 9.33
C GLU A 99 4.39 -0.43 8.73
N LYS A 100 4.28 -0.62 7.42
CA LYS A 100 5.22 -1.35 6.60
C LYS A 100 5.46 -0.55 5.34
N HIS A 101 6.47 -0.92 4.58
CA HIS A 101 6.78 -0.23 3.34
C HIS A 101 6.69 -1.20 2.17
N CYS A 102 6.01 -0.76 1.13
CA CYS A 102 5.99 -1.48 -0.13
C CYS A 102 7.18 -1.00 -0.93
N ARG A 103 8.13 -1.88 -1.17
CA ARG A 103 9.40 -1.53 -1.81
C ARG A 103 9.32 -1.79 -3.30
N VAL A 104 9.61 -0.76 -4.08
CA VAL A 104 9.64 -0.86 -5.54
C VAL A 104 10.98 -0.30 -6.02
N VAL A 105 11.66 -1.05 -6.88
CA VAL A 105 12.92 -0.59 -7.47
C VAL A 105 12.60 0.19 -8.73
N ILE A 106 13.08 1.43 -8.78
CA ILE A 106 12.93 2.31 -9.94
C ILE A 106 14.22 2.25 -10.73
N ILE A 107 14.10 2.05 -12.02
CA ILE A 107 15.25 1.87 -12.90
C ILE A 107 15.55 3.20 -13.60
N ASP A 108 16.79 3.67 -13.44
CA ASP A 108 17.26 4.85 -14.15
C ASP A 108 17.95 4.37 -15.43
N ASP A 109 17.25 4.47 -16.54
CA ASP A 109 17.76 3.97 -17.80
C ASP A 109 18.53 5.03 -18.61
N SER A 110 18.66 6.22 -18.05
CA SER A 110 19.39 7.34 -18.65
C SER A 110 18.78 7.85 -19.97
N LEU A 111 17.56 7.43 -20.27
CA LEU A 111 16.85 7.91 -21.43
C LEU A 111 15.86 8.99 -21.02
N TYR A 112 15.81 10.07 -21.77
CA TYR A 112 14.80 11.09 -21.49
C TYR A 112 13.45 10.64 -22.05
N GLU A 113 12.46 10.53 -21.19
CA GLU A 113 11.15 10.06 -21.61
C GLU A 113 10.03 10.95 -21.12
N GLY A 114 10.35 12.01 -20.37
CA GLY A 114 9.32 12.77 -19.73
C GLY A 114 8.77 12.04 -18.50
N GLU A 115 7.64 12.51 -17.99
CA GLU A 115 7.03 11.92 -16.82
C GLU A 115 6.30 10.63 -17.19
N GLU A 116 6.53 9.57 -16.41
CA GLU A 116 5.87 8.28 -16.58
C GLU A 116 5.19 7.90 -15.28
N SER A 117 4.19 7.01 -15.35
CA SER A 117 3.50 6.61 -14.14
C SER A 117 3.06 5.15 -14.17
N PHE A 118 2.90 4.61 -12.98
CA PHE A 118 2.33 3.28 -12.79
C PHE A 118 1.56 3.27 -11.47
N ASN A 119 0.80 2.22 -11.23
CA ASN A 119 0.00 2.10 -10.01
C ASN A 119 0.56 1.05 -9.08
N VAL A 120 0.38 1.28 -7.78
CA VAL A 120 0.66 0.30 -6.74
C VAL A 120 -0.66 0.06 -6.03
N THR A 121 -1.03 -1.21 -5.87
CA THR A 121 -2.35 -1.57 -5.36
C THR A 121 -2.22 -2.59 -4.23
N LEU A 122 -3.01 -2.39 -3.17
CA LEU A 122 -3.15 -3.36 -2.10
C LEU A 122 -4.32 -4.27 -2.42
N SER A 123 -4.12 -5.58 -2.20
CA SER A 123 -5.17 -6.55 -2.50
C SER A 123 -5.03 -7.77 -1.60
N MET A 124 -6.05 -8.61 -1.61
CA MET A 124 -6.07 -9.91 -0.93
C MET A 124 -5.71 -9.83 0.56
N PRO A 125 -6.35 -8.94 1.32
CA PRO A 125 -6.04 -8.83 2.75
C PRO A 125 -6.49 -10.07 3.52
N VAL A 126 -5.67 -10.49 4.49
CA VAL A 126 -5.99 -11.58 5.39
C VAL A 126 -5.76 -11.06 6.81
N GLY A 127 -6.79 -11.18 7.63
CA GLY A 127 -6.74 -10.67 9.00
C GLY A 127 -7.20 -9.24 9.13
N GLY A 128 -7.80 -8.68 8.08
CA GLY A 128 -8.31 -7.33 8.07
C GLY A 128 -8.90 -7.00 6.71
N ARG A 129 -9.06 -5.72 6.43
CA ARG A 129 -9.68 -5.24 5.19
C ARG A 129 -8.87 -4.12 4.59
N LEU A 130 -9.12 -3.87 3.32
CA LEU A 130 -8.62 -2.64 2.68
C LEU A 130 -9.43 -1.48 3.22
N GLY A 131 -8.77 -0.38 3.54
CA GLY A 131 -9.45 0.82 3.99
C GLY A 131 -10.19 1.48 2.84
N PRO A 132 -11.14 2.40 3.15
CA PRO A 132 -11.85 3.12 2.11
C PRO A 132 -10.97 4.16 1.41
N GLU A 133 -9.89 4.60 2.07
CA GLU A 133 -8.98 5.58 1.49
C GLU A 133 -7.79 4.86 0.87
N TYR A 134 -7.45 5.25 -0.34
CA TYR A 134 -6.19 4.93 -0.99
C TYR A 134 -5.77 3.46 -0.95
N PRO A 135 -6.61 2.53 -1.45
CA PRO A 135 -6.12 1.16 -1.66
C PRO A 135 -5.20 1.07 -2.87
N THR A 136 -5.18 2.11 -3.69
CA THR A 136 -4.30 2.23 -4.84
C THR A 136 -3.62 3.59 -4.80
N ALA A 137 -2.34 3.62 -5.14
CA ALA A 137 -1.58 4.86 -5.24
C ALA A 137 -0.95 4.96 -6.62
N LEU A 138 -0.99 6.18 -7.16
CA LEU A 138 -0.35 6.48 -8.44
C LEU A 138 1.10 6.87 -8.16
N ILE A 139 2.04 6.24 -8.84
CA ILE A 139 3.46 6.58 -8.72
C ILE A 139 3.88 7.30 -9.98
N ARG A 140 4.30 8.54 -9.83
CA ARG A 140 4.74 9.39 -10.94
C ARG A 140 6.26 9.45 -10.91
N ILE A 141 6.88 8.98 -11.98
CA ILE A 141 8.34 9.01 -12.13
C ILE A 141 8.68 10.26 -12.92
N LEU A 142 9.34 11.18 -12.26
CA LEU A 142 9.71 12.45 -12.87
C LEU A 142 11.02 12.29 -13.64
N PRO A 143 11.17 12.97 -14.77
CA PRO A 143 12.41 12.87 -15.54
C PRO A 143 13.57 13.45 -14.75
N ASP A 144 14.77 12.91 -15.04
CA ASP A 144 15.99 13.38 -14.42
C ASP A 144 16.27 14.81 -14.90
N GLN A 145 16.46 15.71 -13.95
CA GLN A 145 16.70 17.11 -14.26
C GLN A 145 18.08 17.38 -14.84
N ASP A 146 18.99 16.45 -14.66
CA ASP A 146 20.37 16.63 -15.08
C ASP A 146 20.65 16.21 -16.51
N ASP A 147 19.67 15.75 -17.21
CA ASP A 147 19.82 15.29 -18.59
C ASP A 147 19.78 16.41 -19.62
#